data_b96006725c5c6724ded6b1c4ab3da52a
#
_entry.id   b96006725c5c6724ded6b1c4ab3da52a
#
_cell.length_a   1.000
_cell.length_b   1.000
_cell.length_c   1.000
_cell.angle_alpha   90.00
_cell.angle_beta   90.00
_cell.angle_gamma   90.00
#
_symmetry.space_group_name_H-M   'P 1'
#
loop_
_entity.id
_entity.type
_entity.pdbx_description
1 polymer ?
#
loop_
_entity_poly.entity_id
_entity_poly.type
_entity_poly.pdbx_seq_one_letter_code
_entity_poly.pdbx_strand_id
1 'polypeptide(L)'
;STPSWVHSWSGDGDYVTDGPFMIRLDNELICIWSSFTEGNEYCEAISRSDNGSIKGKWSIDEKLLFTKDGGHGMIFTDYNGNMNFVFHTPNSTPDERPAIKILTNEDLKK
;
A
#
# COMPACT_ATOMS: atom_id res chain seq x y z
N SER A 1 -6.17 11.38 9.30
CA SER A 1 -5.26 11.32 10.45
C SER A 1 -4.06 10.44 10.14
N THR A 2 -2.97 10.69 10.82
CA THR A 2 -1.73 9.93 10.64
C THR A 2 -1.90 8.52 11.23
N PRO A 3 -1.58 7.46 10.49
CA PRO A 3 -1.69 6.10 11.01
C PRO A 3 -0.61 5.83 12.07
N SER A 4 -0.89 4.91 12.97
CA SER A 4 0.01 4.61 14.09
C SER A 4 1.31 3.93 13.66
N TRP A 5 1.31 3.25 12.51
CA TRP A 5 2.44 2.46 12.04
C TRP A 5 3.52 3.27 11.33
N VAL A 6 3.23 4.50 10.91
CA VAL A 6 4.10 5.23 9.99
C VAL A 6 5.29 5.85 10.69
N HIS A 7 6.45 5.77 10.05
CA HIS A 7 7.66 6.46 10.51
C HIS A 7 7.62 7.94 10.12
N SER A 8 7.83 8.79 11.07
CA SER A 8 7.95 10.23 10.88
C SER A 8 9.33 10.70 11.35
N TRP A 9 10.04 11.42 10.50
CA TRP A 9 11.39 11.88 10.82
C TRP A 9 11.41 13.08 11.76
N SER A 10 10.37 13.91 11.71
CA SER A 10 10.27 15.10 12.60
C SER A 10 9.30 14.89 13.76
N GLY A 11 8.49 13.86 13.71
CA GLY A 11 7.40 13.68 14.68
C GLY A 11 6.16 14.49 14.34
N ASP A 12 6.16 15.25 13.25
CA ASP A 12 5.07 16.15 12.87
C ASP A 12 4.29 15.66 11.64
N GLY A 13 4.30 14.36 11.38
CA GLY A 13 3.54 13.79 10.28
C GLY A 13 4.24 13.88 8.93
N ASP A 14 5.53 14.14 8.91
CA ASP A 14 6.34 14.11 7.70
C ASP A 14 6.71 12.67 7.39
N TYR A 15 6.00 12.03 6.50
CA TYR A 15 6.29 10.66 6.11
C TYR A 15 6.33 10.52 4.59
N VAL A 16 7.02 9.45 4.14
CA VAL A 16 7.16 9.16 2.72
C VAL A 16 5.84 8.66 2.16
N THR A 17 5.52 9.10 0.95
CA THR A 17 4.38 8.59 0.17
C THR A 17 4.88 8.29 -1.23
N ASP A 18 5.18 7.03 -1.50
CA ASP A 18 5.73 6.59 -2.78
C ASP A 18 4.77 5.74 -3.56
N GLY A 19 4.89 5.79 -4.89
CA GLY A 19 4.29 4.85 -5.80
C GLY A 19 2.79 4.62 -5.64
N PRO A 20 1.95 5.68 -5.59
CA PRO A 20 0.51 5.47 -5.43
C PRO A 20 -0.09 4.77 -6.65
N PHE A 21 -0.94 3.79 -6.39
CA PHE A 21 -1.64 3.05 -7.42
C PHE A 21 -3.11 2.91 -7.02
N MET A 22 -4.00 3.38 -7.91
CA MET A 22 -5.44 3.40 -7.66
C MET A 22 -6.10 2.14 -8.18
N ILE A 23 -7.01 1.59 -7.39
CA ILE A 23 -7.81 0.44 -7.82
C ILE A 23 -9.25 0.61 -7.34
N ARG A 24 -10.18 0.18 -8.17
CA ARG A 24 -11.60 0.13 -7.81
C ARG A 24 -12.01 -1.31 -7.60
N LEU A 25 -12.51 -1.60 -6.41
CA LEU A 25 -13.07 -2.91 -6.06
C LEU A 25 -14.51 -2.71 -5.64
N ASP A 26 -15.42 -3.35 -6.38
CA ASP A 26 -16.87 -3.16 -6.18
C ASP A 26 -17.17 -1.66 -6.25
N ASN A 27 -17.73 -1.08 -5.20
CA ASN A 27 -18.02 0.36 -5.17
C ASN A 27 -16.99 1.16 -4.41
N GLU A 28 -15.90 0.53 -4.02
CA GLU A 28 -14.87 1.16 -3.21
C GLU A 28 -13.70 1.61 -4.09
N LEU A 29 -13.20 2.82 -3.83
CA LEU A 29 -11.98 3.32 -4.48
C LEU A 29 -10.89 3.33 -3.43
N ILE A 30 -9.82 2.58 -3.71
CA ILE A 30 -8.67 2.51 -2.81
C ILE A 30 -7.40 2.92 -3.54
N CYS A 31 -6.42 3.36 -2.77
CA CYS A 31 -5.08 3.68 -3.25
C CYS A 31 -4.09 2.89 -2.42
N ILE A 32 -3.28 2.08 -3.07
CA ILE A 32 -2.13 1.48 -2.39
C ILE A 32 -0.91 2.36 -2.64
N TRP A 33 -0.05 2.48 -1.64
CA TRP A 33 1.12 3.35 -1.70
C TRP A 33 2.15 2.90 -0.68
N SER A 34 3.36 3.41 -0.78
CA SER A 34 4.46 2.93 0.05
C SER A 34 4.98 4.00 0.99
N SER A 35 5.41 3.56 2.15
CA SER A 35 6.04 4.37 3.17
C SER A 35 6.96 3.49 4.00
N PHE A 36 7.35 3.97 5.18
CA PHE A 36 8.17 3.21 6.12
C PHE A 36 7.43 3.04 7.43
N THR A 37 7.58 1.88 8.05
CA THR A 37 7.05 1.63 9.39
C THR A 37 7.92 2.31 10.43
N GLU A 38 7.45 2.36 11.68
CA GLU A 38 8.25 2.89 12.79
C GLU A 38 9.56 2.13 12.98
N GLY A 39 9.60 0.86 12.57
CA GLY A 39 10.83 0.07 12.54
C GLY A 39 11.73 0.36 11.35
N ASN A 40 11.38 1.38 10.56
CA ASN A 40 12.12 1.82 9.38
C ASN A 40 12.21 0.77 8.29
N GLU A 41 11.19 -0.08 8.17
CA GLU A 41 11.05 -1.02 7.07
C GLU A 41 10.07 -0.49 6.04
N TYR A 42 10.41 -0.67 4.76
CA TYR A 42 9.53 -0.27 3.66
C TYR A 42 8.26 -1.12 3.67
N CYS A 43 7.13 -0.49 3.37
CA CYS A 43 5.83 -1.16 3.45
C CYS A 43 4.87 -0.65 2.40
N GLU A 44 3.81 -1.41 2.17
CA GLU A 44 2.70 -1.02 1.30
C GLU A 44 1.47 -0.77 2.16
N ALA A 45 0.90 0.42 2.02
CA ALA A 45 -0.25 0.90 2.78
C ALA A 45 -1.49 0.97 1.90
N ILE A 46 -2.65 1.10 2.54
CA ILE A 46 -3.94 1.23 1.87
C ILE A 46 -4.62 2.49 2.37
N SER A 47 -5.09 3.30 1.43
CA SER A 47 -5.97 4.43 1.71
C SER A 47 -7.30 4.23 1.01
N ARG A 48 -8.37 4.77 1.60
CA ARG A 48 -9.74 4.59 1.12
C ARG A 48 -10.47 5.90 0.99
N SER A 49 -11.21 6.04 -0.11
CA SER A 49 -12.18 7.14 -0.26
C SER A 49 -13.49 6.74 0.44
N ASP A 50 -14.10 7.67 1.14
CA ASP A 50 -15.33 7.40 1.89
C ASP A 50 -16.57 7.26 1.00
N ASN A 51 -16.49 7.73 -0.25
CA ASN A 51 -17.65 7.74 -1.15
C ASN A 51 -17.36 7.17 -2.53
N GLY A 52 -16.22 6.51 -2.71
CA GLY A 52 -15.83 5.93 -4.01
C GLY A 52 -15.38 6.93 -5.04
N SER A 53 -15.28 8.21 -4.70
CA SER A 53 -14.81 9.27 -5.58
C SER A 53 -13.42 9.74 -5.17
N ILE A 54 -12.64 10.16 -6.15
CA ILE A 54 -11.32 10.75 -5.88
C ILE A 54 -11.46 12.03 -5.03
N LYS A 55 -12.60 12.69 -5.11
CA LYS A 55 -12.90 13.89 -4.34
C LYS A 55 -13.48 13.62 -2.96
N GLY A 56 -13.63 12.34 -2.59
CA GLY A 56 -14.10 11.97 -1.27
C GLY A 56 -13.09 12.28 -0.18
N LYS A 57 -13.46 11.99 1.05
CA LYS A 57 -12.52 12.08 2.17
C LYS A 57 -11.72 10.78 2.23
N TRP A 58 -10.42 10.92 2.33
CA TRP A 58 -9.51 9.78 2.35
C TRP A 58 -9.08 9.44 3.76
N SER A 59 -9.04 8.16 4.06
CA SER A 59 -8.51 7.63 5.31
C SER A 59 -7.41 6.63 5.01
N ILE A 60 -6.47 6.48 5.93
CA ILE A 60 -5.36 5.54 5.83
C ILE A 60 -5.64 4.39 6.78
N ASP A 61 -5.59 3.16 6.26
CA ASP A 61 -5.83 1.97 7.08
C ASP A 61 -4.71 1.77 8.09
N GLU A 62 -5.07 1.27 9.28
CA GLU A 62 -4.07 0.80 10.24
C GLU A 62 -3.46 -0.54 9.81
N LYS A 63 -4.18 -1.32 9.03
CA LYS A 63 -3.68 -2.57 8.45
C LYS A 63 -2.82 -2.28 7.23
N LEU A 64 -1.65 -2.86 7.19
CA LEU A 64 -0.74 -2.76 6.04
C LEU A 64 -0.93 -3.94 5.11
N LEU A 65 -0.77 -3.70 3.80
CA LEU A 65 -0.86 -4.76 2.80
C LEU A 65 0.40 -5.63 2.82
N PHE A 66 1.56 -5.01 3.04
CA PHE A 66 2.84 -5.73 3.09
C PHE A 66 3.80 -4.99 4.02
N THR A 67 4.52 -5.73 4.87
CA THR A 67 5.35 -5.14 5.93
C THR A 67 6.81 -5.60 5.94
N LYS A 68 7.22 -6.47 5.04
CA LYS A 68 8.54 -7.13 5.12
C LYS A 68 9.56 -6.45 4.20
N ASP A 69 9.76 -5.15 4.43
CA ASP A 69 10.72 -4.33 3.70
C ASP A 69 10.49 -4.36 2.20
N GLY A 70 9.24 -4.18 1.79
CA GLY A 70 8.89 -4.17 0.38
C GLY A 70 7.70 -3.28 0.09
N GLY A 71 7.60 -2.86 -1.15
CA GLY A 71 6.53 -1.98 -1.59
C GLY A 71 6.75 -1.48 -3.01
N HIS A 72 6.23 -0.26 -3.27
CA HIS A 72 6.21 0.39 -4.57
C HIS A 72 5.47 -0.48 -5.59
N GLY A 73 4.32 -1.01 -5.17
CA GLY A 73 3.64 -2.05 -5.90
C GLY A 73 2.49 -1.58 -6.76
N MET A 74 2.06 -2.51 -7.59
CA MET A 74 0.89 -2.36 -8.46
C MET A 74 0.08 -3.64 -8.38
N ILE A 75 -1.19 -3.56 -8.76
CA ILE A 75 -2.07 -4.71 -8.80
C ILE A 75 -2.49 -4.96 -10.25
N PHE A 76 -2.42 -6.20 -10.70
CA PHE A 76 -2.98 -6.58 -11.99
C PHE A 76 -3.77 -7.87 -11.86
N THR A 77 -4.74 -8.05 -12.74
CA THR A 77 -5.54 -9.28 -12.81
C THR A 77 -4.96 -10.15 -13.93
N ASP A 78 -4.61 -11.40 -13.60
CA ASP A 78 -4.06 -12.32 -14.57
C ASP A 78 -5.16 -13.01 -15.39
N TYR A 79 -4.76 -13.86 -16.34
CA TYR A 79 -5.70 -14.56 -17.22
C TYR A 79 -6.63 -15.51 -16.47
N ASN A 80 -6.25 -15.94 -15.26
CA ASN A 80 -7.08 -16.82 -14.43
C ASN A 80 -8.05 -16.02 -13.53
N GLY A 81 -8.05 -14.70 -13.63
CA GLY A 81 -8.92 -13.84 -12.83
C GLY A 81 -8.39 -13.53 -11.44
N ASN A 82 -7.17 -13.89 -11.13
CA ASN A 82 -6.55 -13.60 -9.83
C ASN A 82 -5.94 -12.20 -9.82
N MET A 83 -6.13 -11.49 -8.70
CA MET A 83 -5.41 -10.26 -8.46
C MET A 83 -3.99 -10.59 -8.00
N ASN A 84 -3.02 -9.89 -8.56
CA ASN A 84 -1.62 -10.06 -8.22
C ASN A 84 -1.03 -8.73 -7.79
N PHE A 85 -0.35 -8.73 -6.65
CA PHE A 85 0.40 -7.59 -6.16
C PHE A 85 1.87 -7.78 -6.57
N VAL A 86 2.36 -6.88 -7.41
CA VAL A 86 3.76 -6.89 -7.89
C VAL A 86 4.50 -5.77 -7.20
N PHE A 87 5.59 -6.06 -6.57
CA PHE A 87 6.34 -5.10 -5.76
C PHE A 87 7.81 -5.51 -5.71
N HIS A 88 8.64 -4.74 -5.02
CA HIS A 88 10.02 -5.14 -4.79
C HIS A 88 10.29 -5.36 -3.30
N THR A 89 11.18 -6.28 -3.00
CA THR A 89 11.67 -6.55 -1.65
C THR A 89 13.05 -7.24 -1.75
N PRO A 90 14.00 -6.98 -0.85
CA PRO A 90 13.99 -5.93 0.15
C PRO A 90 14.14 -4.54 -0.48
N ASN A 91 13.98 -3.49 0.30
CA ASN A 91 14.19 -2.10 -0.16
C ASN A 91 15.60 -1.65 0.19
N SER A 92 16.58 -2.28 -0.45
CA SER A 92 18.00 -2.03 -0.17
C SER A 92 18.83 -2.26 -1.43
N THR A 93 19.43 -1.21 -1.95
CA THR A 93 20.24 -1.27 -3.16
C THR A 93 21.58 -1.97 -2.89
N PRO A 94 21.98 -2.95 -3.69
CA PRO A 94 21.40 -3.41 -4.97
C PRO A 94 20.60 -4.71 -4.85
N ASP A 95 20.02 -4.99 -3.70
CA ASP A 95 19.41 -6.28 -3.39
C ASP A 95 17.93 -6.39 -3.75
N GLU A 96 17.33 -5.30 -4.23
CA GLU A 96 15.91 -5.30 -4.60
C GLU A 96 15.62 -6.35 -5.68
N ARG A 97 14.52 -7.09 -5.47
CA ARG A 97 14.05 -8.09 -6.43
C ARG A 97 12.55 -7.95 -6.59
N PRO A 98 12.03 -8.16 -7.81
CA PRO A 98 10.59 -8.19 -7.99
C PRO A 98 9.99 -9.39 -7.27
N ALA A 99 8.82 -9.19 -6.69
CA ALA A 99 8.06 -10.23 -6.02
C ALA A 99 6.61 -10.13 -6.46
N ILE A 100 5.91 -11.26 -6.46
CA ILE A 100 4.50 -11.33 -6.82
C ILE A 100 3.77 -12.11 -5.75
N LYS A 101 2.66 -11.53 -5.26
CA LYS A 101 1.81 -12.17 -4.28
C LYS A 101 0.37 -12.15 -4.78
N ILE A 102 -0.29 -13.31 -4.80
CA ILE A 102 -1.70 -13.37 -5.14
C ILE A 102 -2.50 -12.78 -3.99
N LEU A 103 -3.40 -11.85 -4.32
CA LEU A 103 -4.27 -11.20 -3.34
C LEU A 103 -5.68 -11.75 -3.41
N THR A 104 -6.35 -11.72 -2.27
CA THR A 104 -7.79 -11.94 -2.18
C THR A 104 -8.47 -10.63 -1.82
N ASN A 105 -9.80 -10.58 -1.93
CA ASN A 105 -10.55 -9.39 -1.50
C ASN A 105 -10.31 -9.10 0.00
N GLU A 106 -10.09 -10.13 0.80
CA GLU A 106 -9.82 -9.97 2.24
C GLU A 106 -8.54 -9.19 2.50
N ASP A 107 -7.51 -9.36 1.65
CA ASP A 107 -6.25 -8.63 1.81
C ASP A 107 -6.43 -7.13 1.67
N LEU A 108 -7.43 -6.70 0.91
CA LEU A 108 -7.69 -5.29 0.63
C LEU A 108 -8.82 -4.70 1.48
N LYS A 109 -9.47 -5.50 2.32
CA LYS A 109 -10.51 -5.01 3.24
C LYS A 109 -9.88 -4.36 4.46
N LYS A 110 -10.61 -3.36 4.95
CA LYS A 110 -10.23 -2.64 6.15
C LYS A 110 -10.19 -3.52 7.40
#